data_1ce82d59f32871b2f4da31ca77856fa6
#
_entry.id   1ce82d59f32871b2f4da31ca77856fa6
#
_cell.length_a   1.000
_cell.length_b   1.000
_cell.length_c   1.000
_cell.angle_alpha   90.00
_cell.angle_beta   90.00
_cell.angle_gamma   90.00
#
_symmetry.space_group_name_H-M   'P 1'
#
loop_
_entity.id
_entity.type
_entity.pdbx_description
1 polymer ?
#
loop_
_entity_poly.entity_id
_entity_poly.type
_entity_poly.pdbx_seq_one_letter_code
_entity_poly.pdbx_strand_id
1 'polypeptide(L)'
;MLDLNDGFSAYKSTSVDAKAASADIHKLVLMLFDGFLDELEKVTGHIKQKRYDKKAESIEKLMRILGGLEASLDLEKGGEVAQNMQNLYQHCGQALLQASMKNDLSYIDSTRVVMTNLQEGWQGLGTQ
;
A
#
# COMPACT_ATOMS: atom_id res chain seq x y z
N MET A 1 12.70 -3.23 -13.02
CA MET A 1 11.63 -3.35 -12.03
C MET A 1 10.28 -3.23 -12.73
N LEU A 2 9.38 -4.11 -12.44
CA LEU A 2 8.07 -4.06 -13.07
C LEU A 2 7.28 -2.86 -12.53
N ASP A 3 6.88 -1.97 -13.42
CA ASP A 3 5.98 -0.88 -13.07
C ASP A 3 4.55 -1.43 -13.14
N LEU A 4 3.86 -1.42 -12.02
CA LEU A 4 2.49 -1.93 -11.94
C LEU A 4 1.56 -1.20 -12.91
N ASN A 5 1.76 0.10 -13.08
CA ASN A 5 0.94 0.89 -13.98
C ASN A 5 1.19 0.50 -15.43
N ASP A 6 2.43 0.32 -15.84
CA ASP A 6 2.79 -0.12 -17.19
C ASP A 6 2.29 -1.53 -17.46
N GLY A 7 2.47 -2.45 -16.53
CA GLY A 7 1.98 -3.82 -16.65
C GLY A 7 0.47 -3.88 -16.78
N PHE A 8 -0.24 -3.07 -16.00
CA PHE A 8 -1.69 -3.00 -16.07
C PHE A 8 -2.16 -2.39 -17.40
N SER A 9 -1.52 -1.32 -17.86
CA SER A 9 -1.86 -0.68 -19.12
C SER A 9 -1.65 -1.62 -20.31
N ALA A 10 -0.53 -2.35 -20.31
CA ALA A 10 -0.24 -3.34 -21.35
C ALA A 10 -1.28 -4.45 -21.36
N TYR A 11 -1.62 -4.97 -20.19
CA TYR A 11 -2.64 -6.01 -20.06
C TYR A 11 -4.00 -5.50 -20.56
N LYS A 12 -4.39 -4.31 -20.14
CA LYS A 12 -5.66 -3.70 -20.52
C LYS A 12 -5.76 -3.48 -22.04
N SER A 13 -4.66 -3.06 -22.68
CA SER A 13 -4.64 -2.80 -24.12
C SER A 13 -4.69 -4.09 -24.96
N THR A 14 -4.17 -5.19 -24.43
CA THR A 14 -4.15 -6.49 -25.12
C THR A 14 -5.31 -7.39 -24.70
N SER A 15 -5.97 -7.03 -23.60
CA SER A 15 -6.98 -7.88 -23.01
C SER A 15 -8.22 -7.97 -23.88
N VAL A 16 -8.68 -9.16 -24.04
CA VAL A 16 -9.96 -9.47 -24.63
C VAL A 16 -11.10 -9.07 -23.69
N ASP A 17 -10.81 -8.95 -22.39
CA ASP A 17 -11.82 -8.73 -21.37
C ASP A 17 -11.33 -7.69 -20.34
N ALA A 18 -11.90 -6.49 -20.42
CA ALA A 18 -11.59 -5.41 -19.48
C ALA A 18 -12.00 -5.75 -18.04
N LYS A 19 -13.01 -6.60 -17.84
CA LYS A 19 -13.40 -7.04 -16.49
C LYS A 19 -12.33 -7.93 -15.87
N ALA A 20 -11.72 -8.81 -16.67
CA ALA A 20 -10.63 -9.66 -16.19
C ALA A 20 -9.42 -8.82 -15.76
N ALA A 21 -9.07 -7.79 -16.56
CA ALA A 21 -7.99 -6.87 -16.22
C ALA A 21 -8.27 -6.12 -14.92
N SER A 22 -9.50 -5.65 -14.73
CA SER A 22 -9.91 -4.95 -13.51
C SER A 22 -9.89 -5.88 -12.30
N ALA A 23 -10.31 -7.13 -12.46
CA ALA A 23 -10.27 -8.13 -11.38
C ALA A 23 -8.83 -8.46 -10.97
N ASP A 24 -7.90 -8.55 -11.93
CA ASP A 24 -6.49 -8.80 -11.64
C ASP A 24 -5.86 -7.65 -10.87
N ILE A 25 -6.17 -6.41 -11.21
CA ILE A 25 -5.69 -5.23 -10.48
C ILE A 25 -6.27 -5.19 -9.08
N HIS A 26 -7.56 -5.49 -8.93
CA HIS A 26 -8.19 -5.54 -7.62
C HIS A 26 -7.48 -6.54 -6.70
N LYS A 27 -7.22 -7.73 -7.22
CA LYS A 27 -6.54 -8.79 -6.48
C LYS A 27 -5.09 -8.40 -6.14
N LEU A 28 -4.37 -7.80 -7.09
CA LEU A 28 -3.00 -7.35 -6.87
C LEU A 28 -2.93 -6.30 -5.75
N VAL A 29 -3.86 -5.35 -5.75
CA VAL A 29 -3.92 -4.32 -4.71
C VAL A 29 -4.20 -4.94 -3.34
N LEU A 30 -5.10 -5.94 -3.26
CA LEU A 30 -5.32 -6.66 -2.00
C LEU A 30 -4.05 -7.35 -1.51
N MET A 31 -3.27 -7.94 -2.40
CA MET A 31 -1.99 -8.57 -2.05
C MET A 31 -1.00 -7.54 -1.51
N LEU A 32 -0.99 -6.33 -2.07
CA LEU A 32 -0.13 -5.25 -1.58
C LEU A 32 -0.54 -4.80 -0.17
N PHE A 33 -1.85 -4.69 0.10
CA PHE A 33 -2.33 -4.39 1.45
C PHE A 33 -1.92 -5.46 2.45
N ASP A 34 -2.11 -6.74 2.09
CA ASP A 34 -1.71 -7.84 2.97
C ASP A 34 -0.21 -7.82 3.26
N GLY A 35 0.60 -7.63 2.24
CA GLY A 35 2.06 -7.55 2.40
C GLY A 35 2.47 -6.37 3.25
N PHE A 36 1.78 -5.23 3.10
CA PHE A 36 2.04 -4.03 3.91
C PHE A 36 1.76 -4.31 5.39
N LEU A 37 0.59 -4.85 5.70
CA LEU A 37 0.19 -5.12 7.08
C LEU A 37 1.09 -6.16 7.74
N ASP A 38 1.50 -7.19 7.01
CA ASP A 38 2.45 -8.19 7.51
C ASP A 38 3.80 -7.55 7.84
N GLU A 39 4.29 -6.68 6.97
CA GLU A 39 5.57 -6.00 7.20
C GLU A 39 5.51 -5.01 8.36
N LEU A 40 4.36 -4.37 8.59
CA LEU A 40 4.15 -3.52 9.77
C LEU A 40 4.36 -4.30 11.07
N GLU A 41 3.89 -5.55 11.13
CA GLU A 41 4.09 -6.39 12.30
C GLU A 41 5.57 -6.69 12.53
N LYS A 42 6.34 -6.89 11.45
CA LYS A 42 7.79 -7.08 11.55
C LYS A 42 8.48 -5.84 12.09
N VAL A 43 8.10 -4.66 11.59
CA VAL A 43 8.65 -3.38 12.09
C VAL A 43 8.38 -3.23 13.59
N THR A 44 7.14 -3.53 14.00
CA THR A 44 6.77 -3.48 15.42
C THR A 44 7.72 -4.35 16.25
N GLY A 45 7.94 -5.58 15.83
CA GLY A 45 8.86 -6.49 16.52
C GLY A 45 10.30 -5.97 16.52
N HIS A 46 10.77 -5.43 15.40
CA HIS A 46 12.14 -4.89 15.33
C HIS A 46 12.33 -3.70 16.26
N ILE A 47 11.35 -2.80 16.34
CA ILE A 47 11.43 -1.65 17.26
C ILE A 47 11.45 -2.13 18.72
N LYS A 48 10.54 -3.04 19.07
CA LYS A 48 10.45 -3.56 20.44
C LYS A 48 11.72 -4.27 20.88
N GLN A 49 12.39 -4.96 19.95
CA GLN A 49 13.61 -5.71 20.26
C GLN A 49 14.88 -4.96 19.90
N LYS A 50 14.76 -3.68 19.53
CA LYS A 50 15.89 -2.78 19.22
C LYS A 50 16.78 -3.30 18.08
N ARG A 51 16.16 -3.99 17.11
CA ARG A 51 16.85 -4.43 15.88
C ARG A 51 16.73 -3.35 14.81
N TYR A 52 17.50 -2.27 14.97
CA TYR A 52 17.30 -1.05 14.19
C TYR A 52 17.74 -1.17 12.73
N ASP A 53 18.73 -1.99 12.42
CA ASP A 53 19.11 -2.29 11.03
C ASP A 53 18.00 -3.04 10.29
N LYS A 54 17.39 -4.04 10.95
CA LYS A 54 16.25 -4.77 10.40
C LYS A 54 15.01 -3.88 10.28
N LYS A 55 14.80 -2.99 11.26
CA LYS A 55 13.74 -1.98 11.17
C LYS A 55 13.90 -1.15 9.91
N ALA A 56 15.10 -0.67 9.62
CA ALA A 56 15.35 0.17 8.44
C ALA A 56 15.02 -0.57 7.14
N GLU A 57 15.41 -1.84 7.03
CA GLU A 57 15.08 -2.67 5.87
C GLU A 57 13.58 -2.85 5.69
N SER A 58 12.87 -3.11 6.79
CA SER A 58 11.42 -3.29 6.76
C SER A 58 10.69 -1.98 6.41
N ILE A 59 11.13 -0.86 6.93
CA ILE A 59 10.56 0.45 6.58
C ILE A 59 10.74 0.73 5.08
N GLU A 60 11.93 0.45 4.54
CA GLU A 60 12.17 0.61 3.11
C GLU A 60 11.21 -0.24 2.28
N LYS A 61 10.99 -1.49 2.69
CA LYS A 61 10.03 -2.37 2.02
C LYS A 61 8.61 -1.82 2.08
N LEU A 62 8.19 -1.29 3.24
CA LEU A 62 6.88 -0.65 3.38
C LEU A 62 6.75 0.54 2.44
N MET A 63 7.79 1.36 2.30
CA MET A 63 7.77 2.50 1.40
C MET A 63 7.62 2.06 -0.06
N ARG A 64 8.25 0.96 -0.46
CA ARG A 64 8.08 0.40 -1.80
C ARG A 64 6.67 -0.09 -2.05
N ILE A 65 6.05 -0.74 -1.06
CA ILE A 65 4.66 -1.20 -1.16
C ILE A 65 3.71 -0.01 -1.31
N LEU A 66 3.92 1.05 -0.51
CA LEU A 66 3.13 2.28 -0.66
C LEU A 66 3.26 2.88 -2.06
N GLY A 67 4.49 2.87 -2.60
CA GLY A 67 4.72 3.33 -3.97
C GLY A 67 3.93 2.53 -4.99
N GLY A 68 3.85 1.21 -4.81
CA GLY A 68 3.04 0.33 -5.66
C GLY A 68 1.55 0.62 -5.55
N LEU A 69 1.05 0.82 -4.33
CA LEU A 69 -0.34 1.18 -4.11
C LEU A 69 -0.68 2.53 -4.75
N GLU A 70 0.18 3.51 -4.58
CA GLU A 70 0.00 4.83 -5.17
C GLU A 70 0.01 4.76 -6.71
N ALA A 71 0.94 3.99 -7.27
CA ALA A 71 1.05 3.82 -8.72
C ALA A 71 -0.18 3.11 -9.32
N SER A 72 -0.91 2.34 -8.54
CA SER A 72 -2.12 1.66 -9.01
C SER A 72 -3.33 2.57 -9.11
N LEU A 73 -3.25 3.80 -8.59
CA LEU A 73 -4.35 4.75 -8.63
C LEU A 73 -4.49 5.37 -10.02
N ASP A 74 -5.74 5.51 -10.46
CA ASP A 74 -6.08 6.27 -11.66
C ASP A 74 -6.66 7.62 -11.23
N LEU A 75 -5.81 8.63 -11.19
CA LEU A 75 -6.21 9.96 -10.69
C LEU A 75 -7.21 10.65 -11.60
N GLU A 76 -7.17 10.35 -12.91
CA GLU A 76 -8.13 10.94 -13.85
C GLU A 76 -9.52 10.35 -13.67
N LYS A 77 -9.63 9.01 -13.68
CA LYS A 77 -10.92 8.33 -13.61
C LYS A 77 -11.45 8.23 -12.19
N GLY A 78 -10.56 8.09 -11.22
CA GLY A 78 -10.91 7.97 -9.81
C GLY A 78 -11.28 9.30 -9.15
N GLY A 79 -10.89 10.42 -9.76
CA GLY A 79 -11.25 11.75 -9.31
C GLY A 79 -10.87 12.01 -7.86
N GLU A 80 -11.82 12.53 -7.09
CA GLU A 80 -11.61 12.91 -5.70
C GLU A 80 -11.28 11.71 -4.81
N VAL A 81 -11.86 10.55 -5.06
CA VAL A 81 -11.59 9.34 -4.25
C VAL A 81 -10.14 8.92 -4.42
N ALA A 82 -9.64 8.86 -5.66
CA ALA A 82 -8.25 8.50 -5.91
C ALA A 82 -7.28 9.53 -5.31
N GLN A 83 -7.62 10.82 -5.40
CA GLN A 83 -6.82 11.89 -4.81
C GLN A 83 -6.75 11.74 -3.28
N ASN A 84 -7.87 11.42 -2.65
CA ASN A 84 -7.91 11.21 -1.20
C ASN A 84 -7.07 10.00 -0.80
N MET A 85 -7.12 8.92 -1.56
CA MET A 85 -6.30 7.75 -1.31
C MET A 85 -4.80 8.06 -1.46
N GLN A 86 -4.43 8.83 -2.48
CA GLN A 86 -3.04 9.26 -2.65
C GLN A 86 -2.57 10.05 -1.44
N ASN A 87 -3.39 10.98 -0.96
CA ASN A 87 -3.07 11.78 0.23
C ASN A 87 -2.88 10.91 1.47
N LEU A 88 -3.72 9.89 1.64
CA LEU A 88 -3.59 8.95 2.76
C LEU A 88 -2.32 8.12 2.66
N TYR A 89 -1.96 7.64 1.48
CA TYR A 89 -0.71 6.89 1.29
C TYR A 89 0.50 7.76 1.60
N GLN A 90 0.49 9.02 1.17
CA GLN A 90 1.58 9.94 1.46
C GLN A 90 1.67 10.24 2.95
N HIS A 91 0.53 10.40 3.61
CA HIS A 91 0.49 10.57 5.06
C HIS A 91 1.08 9.35 5.79
N CYS A 92 0.72 8.16 5.35
CA CYS A 92 1.30 6.93 5.91
C CYS A 92 2.81 6.87 5.72
N GLY A 93 3.30 7.28 4.56
CA GLY A 93 4.74 7.34 4.30
C GLY A 93 5.47 8.26 5.27
N GLN A 94 4.89 9.43 5.53
CA GLN A 94 5.45 10.37 6.51
C GLN A 94 5.43 9.80 7.93
N ALA A 95 4.34 9.12 8.30
CA ALA A 95 4.24 8.48 9.62
C ALA A 95 5.30 7.38 9.78
N LEU A 96 5.56 6.60 8.73
CA LEU A 96 6.60 5.56 8.76
C LEU A 96 7.99 6.17 8.95
N LEU A 97 8.27 7.29 8.31
CA LEU A 97 9.55 7.99 8.50
C LEU A 97 9.69 8.49 9.94
N GLN A 98 8.63 9.03 10.53
CA GLN A 98 8.65 9.45 11.92
C GLN A 98 8.87 8.26 12.86
N ALA A 99 8.19 7.14 12.61
CA ALA A 99 8.37 5.92 13.37
C ALA A 99 9.81 5.44 13.32
N SER A 100 10.44 5.52 12.15
CA SER A 100 11.82 5.12 11.96
C SER A 100 12.79 6.02 12.74
N MET A 101 12.58 7.34 12.67
CA MET A 101 13.47 8.29 13.34
C MET A 101 13.32 8.26 14.85
N LYS A 102 12.10 8.10 15.36
CA LYS A 102 11.78 8.22 16.77
C LYS A 102 11.64 6.88 17.48
N ASN A 103 11.59 5.78 16.75
CA ASN A 103 11.29 4.44 17.27
C ASN A 103 9.98 4.43 18.09
N ASP A 104 9.00 5.20 17.63
CA ASP A 104 7.72 5.41 18.32
C ASP A 104 6.64 4.58 17.64
N LEU A 105 6.12 3.59 18.37
CA LEU A 105 5.10 2.67 17.86
C LEU A 105 3.76 3.33 17.60
N SER A 106 3.50 4.51 18.15
CA SER A 106 2.22 5.19 17.91
C SER A 106 2.04 5.53 16.41
N TYR A 107 3.12 5.85 15.71
CA TYR A 107 3.06 6.09 14.26
C TYR A 107 2.76 4.81 13.49
N ILE A 108 3.28 3.68 13.95
CA ILE A 108 2.98 2.38 13.35
C ILE A 108 1.51 2.01 13.58
N ASP A 109 1.02 2.22 14.79
CA ASP A 109 -0.37 1.90 15.14
C ASP A 109 -1.36 2.74 14.32
N SER A 110 -1.11 4.04 14.16
CA SER A 110 -1.98 4.91 13.35
C SER A 110 -1.96 4.50 11.88
N THR A 111 -0.80 4.12 11.35
CA THR A 111 -0.68 3.62 9.98
C THR A 111 -1.46 2.33 9.80
N ARG A 112 -1.39 1.42 10.79
CA ARG A 112 -2.14 0.16 10.75
C ARG A 112 -3.64 0.41 10.65
N VAL A 113 -4.17 1.35 11.44
CA VAL A 113 -5.60 1.68 11.43
C VAL A 113 -6.01 2.19 10.04
N VAL A 114 -5.27 3.13 9.48
CA VAL A 114 -5.58 3.69 8.16
C VAL A 114 -5.56 2.60 7.09
N MET A 115 -4.50 1.80 7.06
CA MET A 115 -4.32 0.79 6.01
C MET A 115 -5.33 -0.35 6.14
N THR A 116 -5.69 -0.74 7.36
CA THR A 116 -6.73 -1.75 7.58
C THR A 116 -8.08 -1.26 7.06
N ASN A 117 -8.42 -0.01 7.34
CA ASN A 117 -9.67 0.58 6.86
C ASN A 117 -9.70 0.66 5.34
N LEU A 118 -8.59 1.03 4.72
CA LEU A 118 -8.49 1.08 3.25
C LEU A 118 -8.61 -0.31 2.64
N GLN A 119 -7.98 -1.31 3.24
CA GLN A 119 -8.08 -2.70 2.78
C GLN A 119 -9.53 -3.19 2.83
N GLU A 120 -10.22 -2.95 3.94
CA GLU A 120 -11.63 -3.35 4.08
C GLU A 120 -12.51 -2.69 3.02
N GLY A 121 -12.31 -1.39 2.78
CA GLY A 121 -13.02 -0.67 1.73
C GLY A 121 -12.74 -1.25 0.36
N TRP A 122 -11.49 -1.58 0.06
CA TRP A 122 -11.09 -2.16 -1.21
C TRP A 122 -11.68 -3.56 -1.40
N GLN A 123 -11.68 -4.38 -0.36
CA GLN A 123 -12.32 -5.71 -0.40
C GLN A 123 -13.80 -5.61 -0.73
N GLY A 124 -14.50 -4.63 -0.13
CA GLY A 124 -15.92 -4.41 -0.37
C GLY A 124 -16.24 -4.09 -1.83
N LEU A 125 -15.36 -3.36 -2.51
CA LEU A 125 -15.54 -3.03 -3.92
C LEU A 125 -15.49 -4.27 -4.81
N GLY A 126 -14.69 -5.26 -4.44
CA GLY A 126 -14.55 -6.49 -5.23
C GLY A 126 -15.73 -7.44 -5.14
N THR A 127 -16.64 -7.24 -4.19
CA THR A 127 -17.81 -8.09 -3.98
C THR A 127 -19.09 -7.55 -4.64
N GLN A 128 -19.00 -6.40 -5.26
CA GLN A 128 -20.15 -5.76 -5.95
C GLN A 128 -20.33 -6.19 -7.39
#